data_8d0894cef7b078ecf079b2c639e6a321
#
_entry.id   8d0894cef7b078ecf079b2c639e6a321
#
_cell.length_a   1.000
_cell.length_b   1.000
_cell.length_c   1.000
_cell.angle_alpha   90.00
_cell.angle_beta   90.00
_cell.angle_gamma   90.00
#
_symmetry.space_group_name_H-M   'P 1'
#
loop_
_entity.id
_entity.type
_entity.pdbx_description
1 polymer ?
#
loop_
_entity_poly.entity_id
_entity_poly.type
_entity_poly.pdbx_seq_one_letter_code
_entity_poly.pdbx_strand_id
1 'polypeptide(L)'
;TAGSVIFVVSSFRQRLSAHMKYLFSESVAVYGPEADVSAVLSQLGKSGIAAETQFLKAKTYLLLDSEENNFAFFQAHKDALSHARVYLKCSSTHGQAASSSNLHFFCPEETAARVFWKQHDIYDLSLSRGHRLRIAFLGSGTLTEELVYWGLQNNIFSPQQKIEYHILGHGADFSARYPYLENCGDPVIFHEEDWHGNLQLLKESDLILVTEQSEQFRLVRELLSLLPASGAVVFCADPFALG
;
A
#
# COMPACT_ATOMS: atom_id res chain seq x y z
N THR A 1 -5.77 6.82 5.36
CA THR A 1 -6.61 5.63 5.60
C THR A 1 -7.76 5.53 4.61
N ALA A 2 -8.63 6.57 4.46
CA ALA A 2 -9.74 6.54 3.51
C ALA A 2 -9.32 6.19 2.07
N GLY A 3 -8.16 6.57 1.64
CA GLY A 3 -7.73 6.33 0.28
C GLY A 3 -7.18 4.96 0.00
N SER A 4 -6.49 4.35 0.93
CA SER A 4 -6.09 2.97 0.75
C SER A 4 -7.31 2.10 0.41
N VAL A 5 -8.44 2.44 1.03
CA VAL A 5 -9.72 1.76 0.79
C VAL A 5 -10.31 2.09 -0.57
N ILE A 6 -10.28 3.38 -0.97
CA ILE A 6 -10.75 3.81 -2.30
C ILE A 6 -9.94 3.12 -3.39
N PHE A 7 -8.63 3.00 -3.19
CA PHE A 7 -7.75 2.35 -4.13
C PHE A 7 -8.04 0.84 -4.25
N VAL A 8 -8.24 0.14 -3.14
CA VAL A 8 -8.67 -1.27 -3.16
C VAL A 8 -9.99 -1.41 -3.92
N VAL A 9 -10.96 -0.53 -3.66
CA VAL A 9 -12.23 -0.53 -4.37
C VAL A 9 -12.04 -0.21 -5.86
N SER A 10 -11.16 0.71 -6.23
CA SER A 10 -10.90 1.05 -7.64
C SER A 10 -10.12 -0.04 -8.37
N SER A 11 -9.12 -0.65 -7.73
CA SER A 11 -8.39 -1.80 -8.27
C SER A 11 -9.26 -3.05 -8.36
N PHE A 12 -10.14 -3.24 -7.38
CA PHE A 12 -11.21 -4.23 -7.42
C PHE A 12 -12.14 -3.97 -8.62
N ARG A 13 -12.45 -2.72 -8.92
CA ARG A 13 -13.30 -2.33 -10.06
C ARG A 13 -12.74 -2.78 -11.41
N GLN A 14 -11.45 -2.66 -11.64
CA GLN A 14 -10.83 -3.10 -12.91
C GLN A 14 -10.84 -4.62 -13.09
N ARG A 15 -10.70 -5.38 -12.02
CA ARG A 15 -10.79 -6.85 -12.05
C ARG A 15 -12.23 -7.35 -11.95
N LEU A 16 -13.10 -6.61 -11.29
CA LEU A 16 -14.50 -6.96 -11.05
C LEU A 16 -15.44 -6.51 -12.15
N SER A 17 -15.05 -5.63 -13.07
CA SER A 17 -15.96 -5.16 -14.13
C SER A 17 -16.53 -6.30 -14.97
N ALA A 18 -15.81 -7.39 -15.16
CA ALA A 18 -16.28 -8.58 -15.84
C ALA A 18 -17.11 -9.54 -14.95
N HIS A 19 -16.87 -9.55 -13.64
CA HIS A 19 -17.53 -10.44 -12.67
C HIS A 19 -18.54 -9.71 -11.77
N MET A 20 -18.51 -8.39 -11.72
CA MET A 20 -19.32 -7.56 -10.81
C MET A 20 -20.82 -7.60 -11.10
N LYS A 21 -21.25 -7.80 -12.32
CA LYS A 21 -22.69 -7.98 -12.61
C LYS A 21 -23.32 -9.12 -11.82
N TYR A 22 -22.52 -10.11 -11.40
CA TYR A 22 -22.99 -11.27 -10.61
C TYR A 22 -22.73 -11.15 -9.11
N LEU A 23 -21.77 -10.33 -8.68
CA LEU A 23 -21.37 -10.26 -7.26
C LEU A 23 -22.09 -9.18 -6.46
N PHE A 24 -22.61 -8.14 -7.09
CA PHE A 24 -23.14 -6.96 -6.43
C PHE A 24 -24.58 -6.58 -6.80
N SER A 25 -25.35 -7.51 -7.31
CA SER A 25 -26.82 -7.38 -7.19
C SER A 25 -27.29 -7.48 -5.72
N GLU A 26 -26.35 -7.54 -4.78
CA GLU A 26 -26.51 -7.87 -3.37
C GLU A 26 -25.84 -6.80 -2.50
N SER A 27 -26.49 -6.46 -1.38
CA SER A 27 -26.07 -5.44 -0.44
C SER A 27 -24.69 -5.74 0.19
N VAL A 28 -23.88 -4.70 0.32
CA VAL A 28 -22.58 -4.73 0.99
C VAL A 28 -22.68 -4.01 2.33
N ALA A 29 -22.26 -4.64 3.41
CA ALA A 29 -22.10 -4.00 4.70
C ALA A 29 -20.64 -3.60 4.92
N VAL A 30 -20.41 -2.35 5.35
CA VAL A 30 -19.08 -1.78 5.55
C VAL A 30 -18.94 -1.35 7.01
N TYR A 31 -17.91 -1.85 7.69
CA TYR A 31 -17.61 -1.55 9.09
C TYR A 31 -16.17 -1.06 9.22
N GLY A 32 -15.96 -0.08 10.10
CA GLY A 32 -14.65 0.47 10.38
C GLY A 32 -14.71 1.94 10.79
N PRO A 33 -13.57 2.66 10.78
CA PRO A 33 -13.51 4.08 11.05
C PRO A 33 -14.42 4.87 10.10
N GLU A 34 -15.10 5.89 10.61
CA GLU A 34 -16.11 6.67 9.88
C GLU A 34 -15.58 7.24 8.55
N ALA A 35 -14.34 7.71 8.54
CA ALA A 35 -13.71 8.26 7.34
C ALA A 35 -13.55 7.20 6.24
N ASP A 36 -13.05 6.00 6.60
CA ASP A 36 -12.85 4.90 5.67
C ASP A 36 -14.20 4.36 5.14
N VAL A 37 -15.15 4.18 6.05
CA VAL A 37 -16.51 3.74 5.72
C VAL A 37 -17.17 4.72 4.76
N SER A 38 -17.15 6.03 5.05
CA SER A 38 -17.76 7.06 4.21
C SER A 38 -17.14 7.11 2.81
N ALA A 39 -15.83 6.96 2.72
CA ALA A 39 -15.12 6.92 1.44
C ALA A 39 -15.54 5.70 0.60
N VAL A 40 -15.59 4.52 1.21
CA VAL A 40 -16.01 3.29 0.52
C VAL A 40 -17.47 3.36 0.09
N LEU A 41 -18.37 3.81 0.97
CA LEU A 41 -19.80 3.96 0.64
C LEU A 41 -20.00 4.92 -0.54
N SER A 42 -19.25 6.03 -0.57
CA SER A 42 -19.30 6.98 -1.69
C SER A 42 -18.89 6.32 -3.02
N GLN A 43 -17.83 5.50 -3.02
CA GLN A 43 -17.36 4.82 -4.24
C GLN A 43 -18.32 3.69 -4.67
N LEU A 44 -18.83 2.93 -3.72
CA LEU A 44 -19.84 1.89 -4.00
C LEU A 44 -21.10 2.51 -4.57
N GLY A 45 -21.59 3.63 -4.02
CA GLY A 45 -22.72 4.39 -4.53
C GLY A 45 -22.52 4.90 -5.97
N LYS A 46 -21.34 5.44 -6.28
CA LYS A 46 -20.97 5.83 -7.66
C LYS A 46 -20.95 4.65 -8.63
N SER A 47 -20.73 3.46 -8.12
CA SER A 47 -20.74 2.22 -8.90
C SER A 47 -22.11 1.54 -8.94
N GLY A 48 -23.16 2.14 -8.36
CA GLY A 48 -24.51 1.60 -8.32
C GLY A 48 -24.67 0.40 -7.38
N ILE A 49 -23.80 0.28 -6.37
CA ILE A 49 -23.83 -0.82 -5.41
C ILE A 49 -24.51 -0.34 -4.13
N ALA A 50 -25.55 -1.05 -3.69
CA ALA A 50 -26.20 -0.77 -2.42
C ALA A 50 -25.28 -1.16 -1.26
N ALA A 51 -24.88 -0.18 -0.45
CA ALA A 51 -23.99 -0.40 0.67
C ALA A 51 -24.47 0.38 1.91
N GLU A 52 -24.41 -0.26 3.08
CA GLU A 52 -24.88 0.27 4.37
C GLU A 52 -23.91 -0.09 5.51
N THR A 53 -24.00 0.65 6.62
CA THR A 53 -23.15 0.44 7.81
C THR A 53 -23.72 -0.54 8.85
N GLN A 54 -24.99 -0.92 8.78
CA GLN A 54 -25.68 -1.71 9.81
C GLN A 54 -26.46 -2.90 9.28
N PHE A 55 -26.07 -3.46 8.15
CA PHE A 55 -26.86 -4.48 7.49
C PHE A 55 -26.46 -5.90 7.93
N LEU A 56 -27.10 -6.43 8.98
CA LEU A 56 -26.85 -7.78 9.52
C LEU A 56 -27.20 -8.95 8.57
N LYS A 57 -27.71 -8.66 7.38
CA LYS A 57 -28.08 -9.68 6.37
C LYS A 57 -27.41 -9.46 5.03
N ALA A 58 -26.37 -8.66 4.98
CA ALA A 58 -25.57 -8.49 3.76
C ALA A 58 -24.89 -9.81 3.36
N LYS A 59 -24.75 -10.03 2.06
CA LYS A 59 -23.97 -11.19 1.57
C LYS A 59 -22.48 -10.91 1.46
N THR A 60 -22.09 -9.65 1.55
CA THR A 60 -20.70 -9.23 1.55
C THR A 60 -20.45 -8.24 2.67
N TYR A 61 -19.39 -8.46 3.43
CA TYR A 61 -18.94 -7.59 4.51
C TYR A 61 -17.53 -7.11 4.24
N LEU A 62 -17.29 -5.80 4.42
CA LEU A 62 -15.98 -5.18 4.39
C LEU A 62 -15.65 -4.69 5.80
N LEU A 63 -14.64 -5.27 6.41
CA LEU A 63 -14.16 -4.90 7.75
C LEU A 63 -12.86 -4.09 7.58
N LEU A 64 -12.92 -2.79 7.88
CA LEU A 64 -11.89 -1.80 7.55
C LEU A 64 -11.15 -1.27 8.78
N ASP A 65 -11.47 -1.74 9.96
CA ASP A 65 -10.84 -1.33 11.22
C ASP A 65 -9.41 -1.91 11.38
N SER A 66 -8.83 -1.77 12.54
CA SER A 66 -7.60 -2.47 12.89
C SER A 66 -7.79 -3.99 12.76
N GLU A 67 -6.71 -4.70 12.51
CA GLU A 67 -6.75 -6.15 12.37
C GLU A 67 -7.37 -6.83 13.58
N GLU A 68 -7.02 -6.37 14.80
CA GLU A 68 -7.55 -6.89 16.06
C GLU A 68 -9.07 -6.67 16.18
N ASN A 69 -9.54 -5.44 15.88
CA ASN A 69 -10.96 -5.11 15.92
C ASN A 69 -11.76 -5.89 14.87
N ASN A 70 -11.20 -6.04 13.67
CA ASN A 70 -11.79 -6.81 12.60
C ASN A 70 -11.95 -8.28 12.98
N PHE A 71 -10.92 -8.89 13.59
CA PHE A 71 -10.99 -10.26 14.10
C PHE A 71 -12.00 -10.41 15.24
N ALA A 72 -12.00 -9.48 16.18
CA ALA A 72 -12.98 -9.47 17.28
C ALA A 72 -14.41 -9.39 16.74
N PHE A 73 -14.65 -8.49 15.77
CA PHE A 73 -15.96 -8.37 15.12
C PHE A 73 -16.35 -9.67 14.41
N PHE A 74 -15.45 -10.24 13.61
CA PHE A 74 -15.69 -11.49 12.90
C PHE A 74 -16.02 -12.64 13.85
N GLN A 75 -15.28 -12.78 14.95
CA GLN A 75 -15.53 -13.83 15.94
C GLN A 75 -16.86 -13.63 16.67
N ALA A 76 -17.19 -12.39 17.03
CA ALA A 76 -18.46 -12.09 17.71
C ALA A 76 -19.69 -12.35 16.83
N HIS A 77 -19.53 -12.28 15.51
CA HIS A 77 -20.63 -12.44 14.55
C HIS A 77 -20.48 -13.67 13.64
N LYS A 78 -19.63 -14.63 14.00
CA LYS A 78 -19.25 -15.77 13.17
C LYS A 78 -20.43 -16.53 12.57
N ASP A 79 -21.46 -16.78 13.37
CA ASP A 79 -22.65 -17.52 12.93
C ASP A 79 -23.44 -16.72 11.88
N ALA A 80 -23.62 -15.42 12.11
CA ALA A 80 -24.31 -14.53 11.17
C ALA A 80 -23.53 -14.34 9.86
N LEU A 81 -22.20 -14.40 9.92
CA LEU A 81 -21.30 -14.22 8.79
C LEU A 81 -20.98 -15.53 8.04
N SER A 82 -21.44 -16.67 8.53
CA SER A 82 -21.11 -18.00 7.97
C SER A 82 -21.52 -18.18 6.51
N HIS A 83 -22.54 -17.47 6.07
CA HIS A 83 -23.08 -17.51 4.70
C HIS A 83 -22.67 -16.32 3.83
N ALA A 84 -21.90 -15.38 4.40
CA ALA A 84 -21.48 -14.16 3.75
C ALA A 84 -20.01 -14.23 3.30
N ARG A 85 -19.64 -13.45 2.29
CA ARG A 85 -18.24 -13.18 1.99
C ARG A 85 -17.75 -12.07 2.90
N VAL A 86 -16.68 -12.32 3.61
CA VAL A 86 -16.08 -11.35 4.53
C VAL A 86 -14.70 -10.97 4.02
N TYR A 87 -14.51 -9.69 3.75
CA TYR A 87 -13.22 -9.11 3.43
C TYR A 87 -12.71 -8.37 4.66
N LEU A 88 -11.61 -8.83 5.20
CA LEU A 88 -11.00 -8.35 6.42
C LEU A 88 -9.68 -7.63 6.07
N LYS A 89 -9.63 -6.34 6.39
CA LYS A 89 -8.40 -5.56 6.27
C LYS A 89 -7.38 -6.04 7.30
N CYS A 90 -6.17 -6.30 6.85
CA CYS A 90 -5.03 -6.68 7.68
C CYS A 90 -3.80 -5.83 7.33
N SER A 91 -2.81 -5.87 8.18
CA SER A 91 -1.55 -5.12 8.01
C SER A 91 -0.65 -5.71 6.93
N SER A 92 -0.75 -7.02 6.67
CA SER A 92 -0.01 -7.72 5.62
C SER A 92 -0.73 -9.03 5.27
N THR A 93 -0.65 -9.44 4.01
CA THR A 93 -1.12 -10.77 3.57
C THR A 93 0.03 -11.78 3.44
N HIS A 94 1.27 -11.33 3.64
CA HIS A 94 2.45 -12.19 3.52
C HIS A 94 2.49 -13.25 4.62
N GLY A 95 2.55 -14.51 4.23
CA GLY A 95 2.61 -15.64 5.16
C GLY A 95 1.31 -15.99 5.87
N GLN A 96 0.21 -15.34 5.55
CA GLN A 96 -1.09 -15.72 6.11
C GLN A 96 -1.58 -17.03 5.51
N ALA A 97 -2.21 -17.85 6.36
CA ALA A 97 -2.88 -19.07 5.91
C ALA A 97 -3.96 -18.72 4.89
N ALA A 98 -4.16 -19.59 3.91
CA ALA A 98 -5.14 -19.41 2.86
C ALA A 98 -6.48 -18.95 3.43
N SER A 99 -7.06 -17.95 2.79
CA SER A 99 -8.43 -17.52 3.05
C SER A 99 -9.37 -18.72 3.10
N SER A 100 -10.26 -18.76 4.06
CA SER A 100 -11.33 -19.77 4.04
C SER A 100 -12.28 -19.45 2.88
N SER A 101 -13.20 -20.37 2.57
CA SER A 101 -14.11 -20.19 1.43
C SER A 101 -14.95 -18.90 1.49
N ASN A 102 -15.12 -18.31 2.66
CA ASN A 102 -15.90 -17.11 2.89
C ASN A 102 -15.14 -15.95 3.53
N LEU A 103 -13.91 -16.16 4.03
CA LEU A 103 -13.08 -15.13 4.65
C LEU A 103 -11.87 -14.83 3.77
N HIS A 104 -11.74 -13.57 3.38
CA HIS A 104 -10.68 -13.05 2.51
C HIS A 104 -9.95 -11.94 3.22
N PHE A 105 -8.64 -12.06 3.31
CA PHE A 105 -7.77 -11.01 3.84
C PHE A 105 -7.31 -10.08 2.71
N PHE A 106 -7.19 -8.80 3.02
CA PHE A 106 -6.61 -7.83 2.09
C PHE A 106 -5.82 -6.75 2.82
N CYS A 107 -4.71 -6.35 2.22
CA CYS A 107 -3.89 -5.24 2.66
C CYS A 107 -3.97 -4.13 1.60
N PRO A 108 -4.51 -2.95 1.93
CA PRO A 108 -4.56 -1.83 1.01
C PRO A 108 -3.18 -1.38 0.55
N GLU A 109 -2.22 -1.33 1.46
CA GLU A 109 -0.85 -0.90 1.22
C GLU A 109 -0.13 -1.87 0.26
N GLU A 110 -0.34 -3.18 0.41
CA GLU A 110 0.16 -4.18 -0.54
C GLU A 110 -0.40 -3.94 -1.95
N THR A 111 -1.70 -3.70 -2.03
CA THR A 111 -2.33 -3.44 -3.33
C THR A 111 -1.78 -2.16 -3.97
N ALA A 112 -1.60 -1.10 -3.17
CA ALA A 112 -1.01 0.15 -3.62
C ALA A 112 0.42 -0.05 -4.13
N ALA A 113 1.24 -0.78 -3.40
CA ALA A 113 2.63 -1.07 -3.79
C ALA A 113 2.71 -1.86 -5.10
N ARG A 114 1.89 -2.89 -5.26
CA ARG A 114 1.84 -3.69 -6.49
C ARG A 114 1.43 -2.88 -7.71
N VAL A 115 0.46 -1.99 -7.54
CA VAL A 115 0.01 -1.13 -8.65
C VAL A 115 1.04 -0.06 -8.94
N PHE A 116 1.68 0.51 -7.91
CA PHE A 116 2.76 1.48 -8.10
C PHE A 116 3.84 0.90 -9.02
N TRP A 117 4.43 -0.24 -8.68
CA TRP A 117 5.49 -0.85 -9.49
C TRP A 117 5.02 -1.30 -10.88
N LYS A 118 3.75 -1.65 -11.02
CA LYS A 118 3.19 -1.97 -12.34
C LYS A 118 3.03 -0.74 -13.23
N GLN A 119 2.71 0.42 -12.64
CA GLN A 119 2.49 1.67 -13.39
C GLN A 119 3.80 2.45 -13.60
N HIS A 120 4.74 2.30 -12.69
CA HIS A 120 6.03 2.99 -12.69
C HIS A 120 7.15 1.98 -12.86
N ASP A 121 7.24 1.40 -14.06
CA ASP A 121 8.34 0.53 -14.43
C ASP A 121 9.65 1.33 -14.47
N ILE A 122 10.62 0.89 -13.69
CA ILE A 122 11.95 1.54 -13.61
C ILE A 122 13.02 0.86 -14.46
N TYR A 123 12.62 -0.03 -15.37
CA TYR A 123 13.58 -0.75 -16.24
C TYR A 123 14.43 0.19 -17.09
N ASP A 124 13.79 1.11 -17.81
CA ASP A 124 14.51 2.06 -18.67
C ASP A 124 15.41 3.00 -17.85
N LEU A 125 14.97 3.41 -16.67
CA LEU A 125 15.78 4.18 -15.73
C LEU A 125 16.98 3.36 -15.27
N SER A 126 16.79 2.10 -14.89
CA SER A 126 17.85 1.17 -14.51
C SER A 126 18.88 1.00 -15.63
N LEU A 127 18.41 0.78 -16.85
CA LEU A 127 19.26 0.62 -18.03
C LEU A 127 20.11 1.88 -18.27
N SER A 128 19.51 3.07 -18.19
CA SER A 128 20.21 4.35 -18.37
C SER A 128 21.29 4.63 -17.32
N ARG A 129 21.17 4.01 -16.16
CA ARG A 129 22.10 4.11 -15.01
C ARG A 129 23.07 2.92 -14.91
N GLY A 130 23.16 2.08 -15.95
CA GLY A 130 24.01 0.90 -15.94
C GLY A 130 23.62 -0.14 -14.88
N HIS A 131 22.33 -0.32 -14.68
CA HIS A 131 21.69 -1.22 -13.71
C HIS A 131 22.03 -0.88 -12.24
N ARG A 132 22.30 0.39 -11.95
CA ARG A 132 22.53 0.87 -10.59
C ARG A 132 21.55 1.99 -10.29
N LEU A 133 20.69 1.78 -9.31
CA LEU A 133 19.70 2.76 -8.88
C LEU A 133 19.76 2.97 -7.38
N ARG A 134 19.44 4.18 -6.99
CA ARG A 134 19.22 4.53 -5.59
C ARG A 134 17.81 5.05 -5.42
N ILE A 135 17.03 4.35 -4.60
CA ILE A 135 15.63 4.66 -4.30
C ILE A 135 15.55 5.08 -2.84
N ALA A 136 15.08 6.28 -2.57
CA ALA A 136 14.88 6.78 -1.22
C ALA A 136 13.38 6.80 -0.84
N PHE A 137 13.08 6.32 0.35
CA PHE A 137 11.74 6.37 0.94
C PHE A 137 11.73 7.34 2.12
N LEU A 138 10.83 8.28 2.09
CA LEU A 138 10.57 9.20 3.20
C LEU A 138 9.35 8.73 3.96
N GLY A 139 9.60 7.98 5.01
CA GLY A 139 8.63 7.27 5.84
C GLY A 139 8.98 5.79 5.96
N SER A 140 8.52 5.16 7.04
CA SER A 140 8.85 3.76 7.40
C SER A 140 7.62 2.92 7.77
N GLY A 141 6.41 3.40 7.42
CA GLY A 141 5.16 2.68 7.69
C GLY A 141 4.91 1.51 6.74
N THR A 142 3.77 0.85 6.93
CA THR A 142 3.36 -0.35 6.18
C THR A 142 3.44 -0.16 4.66
N LEU A 143 3.10 1.03 4.16
CA LEU A 143 3.21 1.31 2.71
C LEU A 143 4.67 1.23 2.23
N THR A 144 5.63 1.73 3.02
CA THR A 144 7.06 1.61 2.70
C THR A 144 7.48 0.15 2.68
N GLU A 145 7.07 -0.62 3.69
CA GLU A 145 7.39 -2.05 3.76
C GLU A 145 6.89 -2.80 2.53
N GLU A 146 5.66 -2.56 2.12
CA GLU A 146 5.06 -3.19 0.95
C GLU A 146 5.72 -2.72 -0.36
N LEU A 147 6.06 -1.43 -0.47
CA LEU A 147 6.78 -0.92 -1.63
C LEU A 147 8.19 -1.52 -1.76
N VAL A 148 8.90 -1.68 -0.66
CA VAL A 148 10.21 -2.35 -0.64
C VAL A 148 10.06 -3.82 -0.98
N TYR A 149 9.14 -4.53 -0.33
CA TYR A 149 8.91 -5.95 -0.59
C TYR A 149 8.58 -6.22 -2.07
N TRP A 150 7.61 -5.50 -2.62
CA TRP A 150 7.22 -5.65 -4.02
C TRP A 150 8.25 -5.08 -5.00
N GLY A 151 9.03 -4.10 -4.58
CA GLY A 151 10.17 -3.59 -5.34
C GLY A 151 11.24 -4.64 -5.53
N LEU A 152 11.63 -5.34 -4.46
CA LEU A 152 12.57 -6.46 -4.49
C LEU A 152 12.08 -7.63 -5.33
N GLN A 153 10.76 -7.85 -5.42
CA GLN A 153 10.18 -8.94 -6.20
C GLN A 153 10.04 -8.62 -7.71
N ASN A 154 9.73 -7.38 -8.04
CA ASN A 154 9.36 -6.98 -9.40
C ASN A 154 10.51 -6.34 -10.18
N ASN A 155 11.49 -5.72 -9.50
CA ASN A 155 12.55 -4.97 -10.15
C ASN A 155 13.82 -5.82 -10.31
N ILE A 156 13.69 -7.01 -10.89
CA ILE A 156 14.81 -7.91 -11.18
C ILE A 156 15.09 -7.88 -12.68
N PHE A 157 16.04 -7.07 -13.09
CA PHE A 157 16.32 -6.79 -14.50
C PHE A 157 17.62 -7.42 -15.00
N SER A 158 18.63 -7.58 -14.14
CA SER A 158 19.95 -8.06 -14.51
C SER A 158 20.64 -8.76 -13.34
N PRO A 159 21.42 -9.83 -13.58
CA PRO A 159 22.25 -10.44 -12.53
C PRO A 159 23.31 -9.52 -11.93
N GLN A 160 23.68 -8.42 -12.64
CA GLN A 160 24.66 -7.44 -12.21
C GLN A 160 24.03 -6.18 -11.64
N GLN A 161 22.71 -6.13 -11.53
CA GLN A 161 22.04 -4.97 -10.97
C GLN A 161 22.40 -4.75 -9.51
N LYS A 162 22.31 -3.48 -9.10
CA LYS A 162 22.37 -3.05 -7.72
C LYS A 162 21.37 -1.93 -7.52
N ILE A 163 20.22 -2.24 -6.93
CA ILE A 163 19.20 -1.27 -6.54
C ILE A 163 19.30 -1.10 -5.02
N GLU A 164 19.68 0.08 -4.57
CA GLU A 164 19.76 0.42 -3.15
C GLU A 164 18.44 1.05 -2.72
N TYR A 165 17.77 0.44 -1.71
CA TYR A 165 16.55 0.95 -1.12
C TYR A 165 16.88 1.62 0.21
N HIS A 166 16.83 2.94 0.27
CA HIS A 166 17.15 3.72 1.47
C HIS A 166 15.88 4.14 2.18
N ILE A 167 15.74 3.75 3.44
CA ILE A 167 14.58 4.06 4.29
C ILE A 167 14.97 5.18 5.26
N LEU A 168 14.30 6.32 5.17
CA LEU A 168 14.52 7.51 5.99
C LEU A 168 13.30 7.72 6.91
N GLY A 169 13.55 7.75 8.21
CA GLY A 169 12.53 7.95 9.24
C GLY A 169 12.22 6.68 10.05
N HIS A 170 12.78 6.59 11.22
CA HIS A 170 12.46 5.64 12.31
C HIS A 170 12.16 4.18 11.89
N GLY A 171 12.95 3.65 10.95
CA GLY A 171 12.77 2.30 10.41
C GLY A 171 13.18 1.15 11.34
N ALA A 172 13.38 1.40 12.65
CA ALA A 172 13.87 0.39 13.60
C ALA A 172 12.93 -0.85 13.66
N ASP A 173 11.63 -0.64 13.67
CA ASP A 173 10.67 -1.74 13.72
C ASP A 173 10.66 -2.55 12.43
N PHE A 174 10.83 -1.89 11.30
CA PHE A 174 10.95 -2.54 10.00
C PHE A 174 12.26 -3.34 9.92
N SER A 175 13.39 -2.72 10.26
CA SER A 175 14.70 -3.39 10.30
C SER A 175 14.69 -4.59 11.26
N ALA A 176 14.10 -4.44 12.44
CA ALA A 176 14.01 -5.54 13.42
C ALA A 176 13.20 -6.74 12.92
N ARG A 177 12.14 -6.49 12.13
CA ARG A 177 11.32 -7.56 11.53
C ARG A 177 12.04 -8.29 10.39
N TYR A 178 12.90 -7.60 9.65
CA TYR A 178 13.54 -8.11 8.44
C TYR A 178 15.06 -7.87 8.42
N PRO A 179 15.82 -8.42 9.39
CA PRO A 179 17.25 -8.11 9.55
C PRO A 179 18.14 -8.61 8.39
N TYR A 180 17.61 -9.47 7.52
CA TYR A 180 18.34 -9.99 6.37
C TYR A 180 18.34 -9.06 5.16
N LEU A 181 17.49 -8.02 5.15
CA LEU A 181 17.31 -7.14 3.98
C LEU A 181 18.57 -6.33 3.65
N GLU A 182 19.38 -5.97 4.65
CA GLU A 182 20.65 -5.25 4.43
C GLU A 182 21.68 -6.07 3.68
N ASN A 183 21.56 -7.41 3.69
CA ASN A 183 22.48 -8.34 3.07
C ASN A 183 21.91 -8.98 1.79
N CYS A 184 20.85 -8.44 1.24
CA CYS A 184 20.32 -8.86 -0.06
C CYS A 184 21.20 -8.39 -1.20
N GLY A 185 21.04 -8.98 -2.39
CA GLY A 185 21.69 -8.53 -3.61
C GLY A 185 21.37 -7.08 -3.96
N ASP A 186 20.12 -6.68 -3.74
CA ASP A 186 19.63 -5.30 -3.75
C ASP A 186 19.39 -4.87 -2.28
N PRO A 187 20.34 -4.16 -1.63
CA PRO A 187 20.29 -3.94 -0.19
C PRO A 187 19.21 -2.92 0.21
N VAL A 188 18.58 -3.17 1.36
CA VAL A 188 17.72 -2.21 2.04
C VAL A 188 18.49 -1.60 3.19
N ILE A 189 18.67 -0.29 3.16
CA ILE A 189 19.54 0.46 4.07
C ILE A 189 18.67 1.39 4.93
N PHE A 190 18.74 1.21 6.23
CA PHE A 190 17.97 1.99 7.18
C PHE A 190 18.79 3.16 7.72
N HIS A 191 18.19 4.36 7.74
CA HIS A 191 18.79 5.57 8.28
C HIS A 191 18.06 5.98 9.55
N GLU A 192 18.80 6.20 10.63
CA GLU A 192 18.26 6.67 11.90
C GLU A 192 17.84 8.14 11.85
N GLU A 193 18.61 8.93 11.08
CA GLU A 193 18.33 10.34 10.88
C GLU A 193 17.17 10.53 9.91
N ASP A 194 16.44 11.62 10.13
CA ASP A 194 15.40 12.04 9.20
C ASP A 194 15.99 12.49 7.84
N TRP A 195 15.13 12.83 6.91
CA TRP A 195 15.55 13.21 5.57
C TRP A 195 16.38 14.52 5.53
N HIS A 196 16.25 15.42 6.54
CA HIS A 196 17.06 16.65 6.60
C HIS A 196 18.55 16.34 6.83
N GLY A 197 18.86 15.34 7.66
CA GLY A 197 20.21 14.84 7.86
C GLY A 197 20.79 14.13 6.63
N ASN A 198 19.92 13.73 5.69
CA ASN A 198 20.27 12.91 4.53
C ASN A 198 20.10 13.63 3.18
N LEU A 199 20.18 14.96 3.14
CA LEU A 199 19.98 15.74 1.90
C LEU A 199 20.94 15.37 0.77
N GLN A 200 22.17 14.97 1.07
CA GLN A 200 23.11 14.54 0.04
C GLN A 200 22.68 13.21 -0.60
N LEU A 201 22.21 12.28 0.20
CA LEU A 201 21.64 11.02 -0.27
C LEU A 201 20.45 11.28 -1.21
N LEU A 202 19.54 12.17 -0.82
CA LEU A 202 18.38 12.51 -1.65
C LEU A 202 18.78 13.16 -2.98
N LYS A 203 19.82 14.00 -3.00
CA LYS A 203 20.35 14.58 -4.25
C LYS A 203 20.95 13.54 -5.20
N GLU A 204 21.47 12.46 -4.63
CA GLU A 204 22.07 11.34 -5.36
C GLU A 204 21.08 10.22 -5.67
N SER A 205 19.86 10.32 -5.18
CA SER A 205 18.82 9.33 -5.46
C SER A 205 18.23 9.52 -6.85
N ASP A 206 17.94 8.43 -7.52
CA ASP A 206 17.28 8.41 -8.84
C ASP A 206 15.75 8.50 -8.70
N LEU A 207 15.22 7.96 -7.59
CA LEU A 207 13.81 7.95 -7.28
C LEU A 207 13.60 8.26 -5.79
N ILE A 208 12.68 9.16 -5.50
CA ILE A 208 12.29 9.50 -4.12
C ILE A 208 10.81 9.25 -3.95
N LEU A 209 10.46 8.40 -3.00
CA LEU A 209 9.09 8.02 -2.66
C LEU A 209 8.73 8.61 -1.31
N VAL A 210 7.79 9.54 -1.30
CA VAL A 210 7.26 10.14 -0.07
C VAL A 210 6.09 9.28 0.40
N THR A 211 6.34 8.46 1.41
CA THR A 211 5.39 7.51 1.98
C THR A 211 4.83 7.96 3.33
N GLU A 212 5.41 9.01 3.90
CA GLU A 212 4.87 9.64 5.11
C GLU A 212 3.49 10.22 4.83
N GLN A 213 2.50 9.84 5.63
CA GLN A 213 1.11 10.25 5.42
C GLN A 213 0.78 11.60 6.04
N SER A 214 1.52 11.98 7.09
CA SER A 214 1.32 13.26 7.75
C SER A 214 2.01 14.39 6.98
N GLU A 215 1.29 15.49 6.74
CA GLU A 215 1.83 16.71 6.12
C GLU A 215 2.55 16.52 4.76
N GLN A 216 2.16 15.51 4.02
CA GLN A 216 2.81 15.07 2.79
C GLN A 216 3.04 16.21 1.76
N PHE A 217 2.05 17.08 1.57
CA PHE A 217 2.20 18.24 0.66
C PHE A 217 3.26 19.24 1.12
N ARG A 218 3.37 19.46 2.44
CA ARG A 218 4.41 20.34 2.99
C ARG A 218 5.79 19.75 2.72
N LEU A 219 5.95 18.49 2.99
CA LEU A 219 7.18 17.74 2.80
C LEU A 219 7.61 17.74 1.32
N VAL A 220 6.71 17.43 0.39
CA VAL A 220 7.01 17.46 -1.05
C VAL A 220 7.41 18.86 -1.50
N ARG A 221 6.70 19.90 -1.07
CA ARG A 221 7.05 21.29 -1.41
C ARG A 221 8.42 21.70 -0.88
N GLU A 222 8.76 21.29 0.32
CA GLU A 222 10.06 21.53 0.93
C GLU A 222 11.16 20.80 0.18
N LEU A 223 11.00 19.53 -0.12
CA LEU A 223 11.91 18.75 -0.95
C LEU A 223 12.17 19.41 -2.29
N LEU A 224 11.13 19.77 -3.03
CA LEU A 224 11.27 20.41 -4.34
C LEU A 224 12.00 21.75 -4.26
N SER A 225 11.95 22.44 -3.13
CA SER A 225 12.72 23.69 -2.92
C SER A 225 14.21 23.42 -2.66
N LEU A 226 14.54 22.30 -2.03
CA LEU A 226 15.89 21.92 -1.65
C LEU A 226 16.62 21.09 -2.72
N LEU A 227 15.90 20.49 -3.65
CA LEU A 227 16.40 19.59 -4.70
C LEU A 227 16.15 20.12 -6.14
N PRO A 228 16.23 21.43 -6.42
CA PRO A 228 15.79 21.99 -7.71
C PRO A 228 16.63 21.54 -8.91
N ALA A 229 17.84 21.01 -8.67
CA ALA A 229 18.77 20.53 -9.70
C ALA A 229 18.98 19.01 -9.63
N SER A 230 18.26 18.29 -8.75
CA SER A 230 18.36 16.84 -8.71
C SER A 230 17.67 16.24 -9.93
N GLY A 231 18.29 15.27 -10.57
CA GLY A 231 17.64 14.47 -11.62
C GLY A 231 16.66 13.43 -11.05
N ALA A 232 16.38 13.49 -9.74
CA ALA A 232 15.51 12.56 -9.07
C ALA A 232 14.05 12.79 -9.45
N VAL A 233 13.32 11.71 -9.68
CA VAL A 233 11.87 11.73 -9.83
C VAL A 233 11.26 11.60 -8.44
N VAL A 234 10.44 12.57 -8.05
CA VAL A 234 9.76 12.56 -6.76
C VAL A 234 8.33 12.08 -6.95
N PHE A 235 7.98 10.97 -6.32
CA PHE A 235 6.61 10.48 -6.22
C PHE A 235 6.08 10.70 -4.82
N CYS A 236 4.90 11.30 -4.74
CA CYS A 236 4.09 11.26 -3.56
C CYS A 236 3.30 9.94 -3.61
N ALA A 237 3.71 8.97 -2.82
CA ALA A 237 2.99 7.72 -2.69
C ALA A 237 1.74 7.94 -1.84
N ASP A 238 0.83 8.73 -2.36
CA ASP A 238 -0.52 8.82 -1.82
C ASP A 238 -1.33 7.68 -2.44
N PRO A 239 -1.75 6.68 -1.66
CA PRO A 239 -2.66 5.66 -2.16
C PRO A 239 -3.96 6.24 -2.74
N PHE A 240 -4.21 7.54 -2.59
CA PHE A 240 -5.36 8.27 -3.13
C PHE A 240 -5.12 8.88 -4.51
N ALA A 241 -3.89 9.26 -4.83
CA ALA A 241 -3.61 9.99 -6.07
C ALA A 241 -3.38 9.08 -7.28
N LEU A 242 -3.33 7.77 -7.09
CA LEU A 242 -3.12 6.76 -8.14
C LEU A 242 -4.43 6.23 -8.75
N GLY A 243 -5.54 6.92 -8.56
CA GLY A 243 -6.86 6.60 -9.08
C GLY A 243 -7.24 7.40 -10.33
#